data_15c341a16793f7f938c4cf7db18c3311
#
_entry.id   15c341a16793f7f938c4cf7db18c3311
#
_cell.length_a   1.000
_cell.length_b   1.000
_cell.length_c   1.000
_cell.angle_alpha   90.00
_cell.angle_beta   90.00
_cell.angle_gamma   90.00
#
_symmetry.space_group_name_H-M   'P 1'
#
loop_
_entity.id
_entity.type
_entity.pdbx_description
1 polymer ?
#
loop_
_entity_poly.entity_id
_entity_poly.type
_entity_poly.pdbx_seq_one_letter_code
_entity_poly.pdbx_strand_id
1 'polypeptide(L)'
;MAIILVGLNHQTAPVGLREQLSLSGCALDMALQELGAGGSARQGPDGTGLLPNIHEGVILSTCNRLEIVATTGDPATGFETIPAFLAGLQGLSVDSLRPHLYFLDEQAAVEHLMRVAAGLESMILGEPQILGQVAAAFASAQGAGTTGLVLSQLFARAVHAGKRARSETAISRHTTSMSHAAAHLAVDAYGDLRDANVLIVGAGEMAEIAATALYEQGARRITCINRTYARAEWLARRFEGGVLAWSHLSEALAAADVIVTATGAPHTVIFRDHVAQVLSSRAGRPLVIVDIALPRDVEPATGDLPGVTLYDMDQLQEAVDANLTQRKAAVPQVEVIVREEAGEFFCWLAGRQVVPVLVDLRRKVEAMAKAELDSALRLLDSSDPRTEQAMTLLTHRLVRKLLHEPTVRLKTEAANGNGIVYADALRELFALNGGERLTGSTPGGDFDAV
;
A
#
# COMPACT_ATOMS: atom_id res chain seq x y z
N MET A 1 -8.11 -21.75 -0.87
CA MET A 1 -7.18 -20.69 -0.46
C MET A 1 -7.90 -19.38 -0.64
N ALA A 2 -8.11 -18.66 0.44
CA ALA A 2 -8.83 -17.39 0.50
C ALA A 2 -7.87 -16.22 0.78
N ILE A 3 -8.24 -15.03 0.35
CA ILE A 3 -7.52 -13.78 0.64
C ILE A 3 -8.27 -13.08 1.75
N ILE A 4 -7.56 -12.68 2.79
CA ILE A 4 -8.12 -11.92 3.91
C ILE A 4 -7.29 -10.66 4.18
N LEU A 5 -7.94 -9.65 4.73
CA LEU A 5 -7.33 -8.44 5.25
C LEU A 5 -7.90 -8.14 6.63
N VAL A 6 -7.01 -8.00 7.59
CA VAL A 6 -7.35 -7.56 8.95
C VAL A 6 -6.55 -6.31 9.26
N GLY A 7 -7.20 -5.27 9.73
CA GLY A 7 -6.50 -4.04 10.00
C GLY A 7 -7.30 -3.03 10.81
N LEU A 8 -6.62 -1.95 11.15
CA LEU A 8 -7.19 -0.75 11.75
C LEU A 8 -6.63 0.50 11.04
N ASN A 9 -7.37 1.57 11.11
CA ASN A 9 -6.97 2.84 10.52
C ASN A 9 -7.41 4.03 11.38
N HIS A 10 -7.15 5.25 10.89
CA HIS A 10 -7.50 6.50 11.56
C HIS A 10 -9.00 6.68 11.84
N GLN A 11 -9.88 5.94 11.16
CA GLN A 11 -11.33 5.98 11.37
C GLN A 11 -11.78 5.00 12.46
N THR A 12 -11.08 3.88 12.63
CA THR A 12 -11.49 2.81 13.54
C THR A 12 -10.73 2.81 14.87
N ALA A 13 -9.53 3.42 14.90
CA ALA A 13 -8.67 3.39 16.08
C ALA A 13 -8.15 4.78 16.46
N PRO A 14 -8.15 5.13 17.77
CA PRO A 14 -7.60 6.38 18.26
C PRO A 14 -6.08 6.44 18.05
N VAL A 15 -5.52 7.66 18.01
CA VAL A 15 -4.09 7.92 17.75
C VAL A 15 -3.18 7.10 18.66
N GLY A 16 -3.44 7.10 19.99
CA GLY A 16 -2.60 6.38 20.95
C GLY A 16 -2.51 4.88 20.68
N LEU A 17 -3.60 4.24 20.23
CA LEU A 17 -3.57 2.82 19.86
C LEU A 17 -2.79 2.61 18.56
N ARG A 18 -2.93 3.50 17.56
CA ARG A 18 -2.18 3.42 16.30
C ARG A 18 -0.68 3.60 16.52
N GLU A 19 -0.27 4.52 17.39
CA GLU A 19 1.13 4.73 17.78
C GLU A 19 1.71 3.49 18.47
N GLN A 20 0.96 2.91 19.41
CA GLN A 20 1.37 1.70 20.12
C GLN A 20 1.56 0.51 19.17
N LEU A 21 0.71 0.37 18.15
CA LEU A 21 0.74 -0.74 17.19
C LEU A 21 1.64 -0.47 15.99
N SER A 22 2.20 0.73 15.84
CA SER A 22 3.06 1.07 14.71
C SER A 22 4.32 0.22 14.66
N LEU A 23 4.56 -0.42 13.53
CA LEU A 23 5.71 -1.28 13.27
C LEU A 23 6.66 -0.61 12.27
N SER A 24 7.92 -0.45 12.63
CA SER A 24 8.96 0.11 11.76
C SER A 24 10.33 -0.51 12.06
N GLY A 25 11.22 -0.50 11.06
CA GLY A 25 12.59 -1.01 11.21
C GLY A 25 12.62 -2.44 11.73
N CYS A 26 13.46 -2.71 12.75
CA CYS A 26 13.64 -4.05 13.30
C CYS A 26 12.34 -4.69 13.83
N ALA A 27 11.39 -3.89 14.34
CA ALA A 27 10.12 -4.42 14.84
C ALA A 27 9.25 -4.97 13.68
N LEU A 28 9.23 -4.29 12.53
CA LEU A 28 8.56 -4.79 11.33
C LEU A 28 9.23 -6.04 10.79
N ASP A 29 10.57 -6.07 10.75
CA ASP A 29 11.31 -7.24 10.28
C ASP A 29 11.06 -8.48 11.15
N MET A 30 11.02 -8.31 12.47
CA MET A 30 10.67 -9.39 13.41
C MET A 30 9.24 -9.86 13.21
N ALA A 31 8.29 -8.95 13.08
CA ALA A 31 6.88 -9.29 12.84
C ALA A 31 6.68 -10.04 11.51
N LEU A 32 7.41 -9.66 10.44
CA LEU A 32 7.38 -10.39 9.17
C LEU A 32 8.00 -11.78 9.29
N GLN A 33 9.11 -11.93 10.01
CA GLN A 33 9.71 -13.25 10.27
C GLN A 33 8.76 -14.17 11.06
N GLU A 34 8.08 -13.64 12.07
CA GLU A 34 7.08 -14.36 12.84
C GLU A 34 5.87 -14.76 11.98
N LEU A 35 5.38 -13.86 11.13
CA LEU A 35 4.31 -14.11 10.18
C LEU A 35 4.69 -15.24 9.18
N GLY A 36 5.94 -15.28 8.74
CA GLY A 36 6.45 -16.24 7.75
C GLY A 36 6.81 -17.62 8.31
N ALA A 37 7.05 -17.74 9.60
CA ALA A 37 7.47 -19.01 10.21
C ALA A 37 6.42 -20.12 10.14
N GLY A 38 5.12 -19.76 9.94
CA GLY A 38 4.00 -20.70 9.86
C GLY A 38 3.79 -21.39 8.50
N GLY A 39 4.39 -20.91 7.40
CA GLY A 39 3.98 -21.27 6.03
C GLY A 39 4.91 -22.17 5.22
N SER A 40 6.19 -22.36 5.57
CA SER A 40 7.10 -23.11 4.71
C SER A 40 8.32 -23.68 5.43
N ALA A 41 8.43 -25.02 5.46
CA ALA A 41 9.65 -25.85 5.50
C ALA A 41 10.80 -25.51 6.50
N ARG A 42 10.61 -24.65 7.49
CA ARG A 42 11.47 -24.53 8.66
C ARG A 42 10.68 -24.91 9.91
N GLN A 43 10.32 -26.17 10.01
CA GLN A 43 9.99 -26.77 11.30
C GLN A 43 11.24 -26.64 12.16
N GLY A 44 11.20 -25.76 13.16
CA GLY A 44 12.10 -25.87 14.30
C GLY A 44 11.89 -27.25 14.95
N PRO A 45 12.82 -27.72 15.78
CA PRO A 45 12.74 -29.03 16.38
C PRO A 45 11.46 -29.27 17.20
N ASP A 46 10.67 -28.26 17.49
CA ASP A 46 9.49 -28.31 18.37
C ASP A 46 8.14 -28.18 17.62
N GLY A 47 8.13 -28.11 16.28
CA GLY A 47 6.89 -28.13 15.48
C GLY A 47 5.96 -26.91 15.64
N THR A 48 6.40 -25.84 16.29
CA THR A 48 5.61 -24.63 16.53
C THR A 48 5.73 -23.66 15.36
N GLY A 49 4.92 -23.84 14.34
CA GLY A 49 4.60 -22.81 13.37
C GLY A 49 3.73 -21.73 14.04
N LEU A 50 4.24 -20.48 14.11
CA LEU A 50 3.63 -19.43 14.94
C LEU A 50 2.28 -18.93 14.44
N LEU A 51 1.96 -19.06 13.14
CA LEU A 51 0.65 -18.67 12.59
C LEU A 51 0.03 -19.81 11.77
N PRO A 52 -0.79 -20.67 12.41
CA PRO A 52 -1.49 -21.74 11.71
C PRO A 52 -2.40 -21.19 10.60
N ASN A 53 -2.40 -21.85 9.44
CA ASN A 53 -3.23 -21.56 8.26
C ASN A 53 -2.95 -20.27 7.51
N ILE A 54 -1.92 -19.50 7.83
CA ILE A 54 -1.45 -18.39 6.98
C ILE A 54 -0.37 -18.91 6.04
N HIS A 55 -0.56 -18.69 4.72
CA HIS A 55 0.35 -19.17 3.68
C HIS A 55 1.23 -18.07 3.10
N GLU A 56 0.67 -16.87 2.96
CA GLU A 56 1.37 -15.66 2.52
C GLU A 56 0.89 -14.49 3.37
N GLY A 57 1.74 -13.51 3.62
CA GLY A 57 1.36 -12.33 4.39
C GLY A 57 2.21 -11.09 4.12
N VAL A 58 1.57 -9.94 4.09
CA VAL A 58 2.19 -8.61 3.99
C VAL A 58 1.64 -7.72 5.10
N ILE A 59 2.52 -7.02 5.80
CA ILE A 59 2.18 -6.05 6.83
C ILE A 59 2.36 -4.64 6.26
N LEU A 60 1.28 -3.88 6.15
CA LEU A 60 1.28 -2.46 5.83
C LEU A 60 1.13 -1.65 7.11
N SER A 61 2.21 -1.04 7.58
CA SER A 61 2.25 -0.18 8.77
C SER A 61 2.64 1.24 8.39
N THR A 62 1.79 2.22 8.74
CA THR A 62 2.00 3.65 8.52
C THR A 62 1.55 4.43 9.77
N CYS A 63 1.69 5.76 9.78
CA CYS A 63 1.16 6.59 10.88
C CYS A 63 -0.38 6.49 11.02
N ASN A 64 -1.10 6.15 9.93
CA ASN A 64 -2.57 6.20 9.90
C ASN A 64 -3.24 4.83 9.78
N ARG A 65 -2.48 3.74 9.58
CA ARG A 65 -3.02 2.37 9.47
C ARG A 65 -2.03 1.30 9.81
N LEU A 66 -2.55 0.19 10.31
CA LEU A 66 -1.86 -1.09 10.36
C LEU A 66 -2.79 -2.15 9.76
N GLU A 67 -2.36 -2.77 8.67
CA GLU A 67 -3.13 -3.76 7.93
C GLU A 67 -2.27 -4.98 7.65
N ILE A 68 -2.84 -6.18 7.78
CA ILE A 68 -2.23 -7.44 7.35
C ILE A 68 -3.09 -8.02 6.25
N VAL A 69 -2.50 -8.15 5.07
CA VAL A 69 -3.08 -8.86 3.93
C VAL A 69 -2.48 -10.26 3.90
N ALA A 70 -3.30 -11.28 3.92
CA ALA A 70 -2.83 -12.66 3.99
C ALA A 70 -3.63 -13.60 3.09
N THR A 71 -3.01 -14.74 2.75
CA THR A 71 -3.72 -15.88 2.18
C THR A 71 -3.86 -16.99 3.21
N THR A 72 -5.01 -17.62 3.28
CA THR A 72 -5.35 -18.65 4.26
C THR A 72 -6.10 -19.82 3.62
N GLY A 73 -6.06 -20.97 4.27
CA GLY A 73 -6.93 -22.11 3.92
C GLY A 73 -8.37 -21.94 4.40
N ASP A 74 -8.55 -21.25 5.53
CA ASP A 74 -9.85 -21.00 6.16
C ASP A 74 -9.91 -19.54 6.69
N PRO A 75 -10.79 -18.68 6.15
CA PRO A 75 -10.95 -17.30 6.59
C PRO A 75 -11.28 -17.17 8.07
N ALA A 76 -12.12 -18.04 8.62
CA ALA A 76 -12.55 -17.97 10.01
C ALA A 76 -11.35 -18.11 10.97
N THR A 77 -10.50 -19.10 10.71
CA THR A 77 -9.25 -19.29 11.47
C THR A 77 -8.31 -18.10 11.28
N GLY A 78 -8.18 -17.57 10.05
CA GLY A 78 -7.35 -16.39 9.76
C GLY A 78 -7.78 -15.15 10.55
N PHE A 79 -9.09 -14.94 10.68
CA PHE A 79 -9.68 -13.82 11.43
C PHE A 79 -9.52 -13.94 12.96
N GLU A 80 -9.23 -15.10 13.48
CA GLU A 80 -8.85 -15.28 14.90
C GLU A 80 -7.31 -15.19 15.07
N THR A 81 -6.56 -15.72 14.13
CA THR A 81 -5.09 -15.79 14.20
C THR A 81 -4.42 -14.42 14.11
N ILE A 82 -4.85 -13.58 13.16
CA ILE A 82 -4.21 -12.27 12.93
C ILE A 82 -4.41 -11.30 14.10
N PRO A 83 -5.62 -11.15 14.71
CA PRO A 83 -5.78 -10.33 15.91
C PRO A 83 -4.94 -10.82 17.09
N ALA A 84 -4.84 -12.14 17.29
CA ALA A 84 -4.01 -12.73 18.35
C ALA A 84 -2.52 -12.41 18.13
N PHE A 85 -2.06 -12.50 16.89
CA PHE A 85 -0.70 -12.11 16.51
C PHE A 85 -0.43 -10.62 16.78
N LEU A 86 -1.31 -9.72 16.30
CA LEU A 86 -1.16 -8.27 16.53
C LEU A 86 -1.17 -7.91 18.02
N ALA A 87 -2.04 -8.54 18.80
CA ALA A 87 -2.10 -8.35 20.24
C ALA A 87 -0.80 -8.82 20.93
N GLY A 88 -0.29 -9.99 20.51
CA GLY A 88 0.96 -10.58 21.03
C GLY A 88 2.19 -9.69 20.78
N LEU A 89 2.31 -9.07 19.59
CA LEU A 89 3.42 -8.19 19.25
C LEU A 89 3.59 -7.01 20.22
N GLN A 90 2.49 -6.53 20.82
CA GLN A 90 2.49 -5.33 21.66
C GLN A 90 2.03 -5.59 23.11
N GLY A 91 1.85 -6.85 23.49
CA GLY A 91 1.41 -7.22 24.84
C GLY A 91 -0.01 -6.74 25.19
N LEU A 92 -0.87 -6.60 24.17
CA LEU A 92 -2.28 -6.20 24.33
C LEU A 92 -3.18 -7.43 24.50
N SER A 93 -4.41 -7.22 25.01
CA SER A 93 -5.43 -8.25 24.93
C SER A 93 -6.16 -8.19 23.58
N VAL A 94 -6.52 -9.36 23.02
CA VAL A 94 -7.31 -9.45 21.79
C VAL A 94 -8.65 -8.72 21.94
N ASP A 95 -9.29 -8.83 23.10
CA ASP A 95 -10.58 -8.21 23.38
C ASP A 95 -10.50 -6.67 23.35
N SER A 96 -9.37 -6.08 23.73
CA SER A 96 -9.17 -4.62 23.65
C SER A 96 -8.92 -4.14 22.23
N LEU A 97 -8.32 -4.99 21.40
CA LEU A 97 -7.96 -4.66 20.02
C LEU A 97 -9.12 -4.87 19.03
N ARG A 98 -9.86 -5.96 19.21
CA ARG A 98 -10.93 -6.42 18.28
C ARG A 98 -11.99 -5.35 17.90
N PRO A 99 -12.47 -4.49 18.82
CA PRO A 99 -13.43 -3.43 18.47
C PRO A 99 -12.89 -2.39 17.48
N HIS A 100 -11.58 -2.30 17.33
CA HIS A 100 -10.91 -1.35 16.44
C HIS A 100 -10.49 -1.97 15.10
N LEU A 101 -10.62 -3.29 14.96
CA LEU A 101 -10.26 -4.01 13.74
C LEU A 101 -11.42 -4.11 12.77
N TYR A 102 -11.13 -3.99 11.50
CA TYR A 102 -11.99 -4.43 10.41
C TYR A 102 -11.45 -5.70 9.78
N PHE A 103 -12.39 -6.50 9.25
CA PHE A 103 -12.16 -7.81 8.70
C PHE A 103 -12.75 -7.85 7.30
N LEU A 104 -11.92 -8.09 6.29
CA LEU A 104 -12.33 -8.14 4.90
C LEU A 104 -11.82 -9.44 4.29
N ASP A 105 -12.61 -10.02 3.41
CA ASP A 105 -12.24 -11.22 2.66
C ASP A 105 -12.45 -11.05 1.15
N GLU A 106 -11.80 -11.91 0.40
CA GLU A 106 -11.93 -12.08 -1.04
C GLU A 106 -12.03 -10.72 -1.77
N GLN A 107 -13.15 -10.44 -2.41
CA GLN A 107 -13.34 -9.23 -3.21
C GLN A 107 -13.18 -7.95 -2.37
N ALA A 108 -13.73 -7.94 -1.17
CA ALA A 108 -13.64 -6.78 -0.29
C ALA A 108 -12.19 -6.49 0.13
N ALA A 109 -11.38 -7.53 0.42
CA ALA A 109 -9.98 -7.38 0.76
C ALA A 109 -9.14 -6.88 -0.42
N VAL A 110 -9.37 -7.41 -1.62
CA VAL A 110 -8.68 -7.04 -2.85
C VAL A 110 -8.97 -5.59 -3.24
N GLU A 111 -10.25 -5.23 -3.29
CA GLU A 111 -10.68 -3.86 -3.62
C GLU A 111 -10.19 -2.86 -2.58
N HIS A 112 -10.25 -3.20 -1.29
CA HIS A 112 -9.76 -2.32 -0.22
C HIS A 112 -8.26 -2.03 -0.39
N LEU A 113 -7.41 -3.04 -0.63
CA LEU A 113 -5.98 -2.81 -0.87
C LEU A 113 -5.73 -1.89 -2.07
N MET A 114 -6.49 -2.05 -3.15
CA MET A 114 -6.39 -1.20 -4.34
C MET A 114 -6.86 0.23 -4.05
N ARG A 115 -7.93 0.42 -3.27
CA ARG A 115 -8.42 1.71 -2.79
C ARG A 115 -7.37 2.40 -1.91
N VAL A 116 -6.71 1.63 -1.02
CA VAL A 116 -5.59 2.12 -0.21
C VAL A 116 -4.45 2.61 -1.11
N ALA A 117 -4.01 1.79 -2.06
CA ALA A 117 -2.93 2.16 -3.00
C ALA A 117 -3.28 3.37 -3.88
N ALA A 118 -4.57 3.55 -4.21
CA ALA A 118 -5.08 4.70 -4.95
C ALA A 118 -5.26 5.96 -4.06
N GLY A 119 -5.15 5.83 -2.73
CA GLY A 119 -5.31 6.93 -1.78
C GLY A 119 -6.75 7.26 -1.42
N LEU A 120 -7.73 6.41 -1.76
CA LEU A 120 -9.14 6.62 -1.40
C LEU A 120 -9.39 6.42 0.11
N GLU A 121 -8.59 5.58 0.77
CA GLU A 121 -8.68 5.28 2.19
C GLU A 121 -7.69 6.10 3.04
N SER A 122 -6.97 7.05 2.45
CA SER A 122 -6.04 7.93 3.17
C SER A 122 -6.78 9.02 3.92
N MET A 123 -6.19 9.49 5.03
CA MET A 123 -6.70 10.63 5.80
C MET A 123 -6.85 11.87 4.91
N ILE A 124 -5.87 12.08 4.01
CA ILE A 124 -5.95 13.07 2.94
C ILE A 124 -6.23 12.31 1.64
N LEU A 125 -7.41 12.53 1.06
CA LEU A 125 -7.85 11.86 -0.16
C LEU A 125 -6.84 12.04 -1.30
N GLY A 126 -6.36 10.91 -1.87
CA GLY A 126 -5.39 10.91 -2.97
C GLY A 126 -3.94 11.19 -2.55
N GLU A 127 -3.58 11.05 -1.27
CA GLU A 127 -2.23 11.26 -0.75
C GLU A 127 -1.16 10.50 -1.57
N PRO A 128 -0.08 11.18 -2.04
CA PRO A 128 0.92 10.52 -2.88
C PRO A 128 1.74 9.46 -2.15
N GLN A 129 1.98 9.63 -0.86
CA GLN A 129 2.90 8.81 -0.06
C GLN A 129 2.41 7.37 0.09
N ILE A 130 1.10 7.14 0.22
CA ILE A 130 0.53 5.81 0.48
C ILE A 130 0.90 4.78 -0.60
N LEU A 131 1.00 5.17 -1.87
CA LEU A 131 1.41 4.26 -2.94
C LEU A 131 2.85 3.76 -2.73
N GLY A 132 3.75 4.66 -2.34
CA GLY A 132 5.12 4.32 -1.99
C GLY A 132 5.17 3.39 -0.78
N GLN A 133 4.34 3.65 0.24
CA GLN A 133 4.25 2.82 1.45
C GLN A 133 3.71 1.41 1.14
N VAL A 134 2.70 1.27 0.29
CA VAL A 134 2.20 -0.04 -0.18
C VAL A 134 3.29 -0.80 -0.93
N ALA A 135 4.03 -0.13 -1.82
CA ALA A 135 5.14 -0.75 -2.55
C ALA A 135 6.29 -1.15 -1.62
N ALA A 136 6.63 -0.32 -0.62
CA ALA A 136 7.67 -0.60 0.37
C ALA A 136 7.27 -1.78 1.28
N ALA A 137 6.02 -1.83 1.75
CA ALA A 137 5.50 -2.94 2.55
C ALA A 137 5.61 -4.28 1.80
N PHE A 138 5.25 -4.28 0.52
CA PHE A 138 5.41 -5.46 -0.33
C PHE A 138 6.88 -5.86 -0.51
N ALA A 139 7.78 -4.90 -0.75
CA ALA A 139 9.22 -5.18 -0.89
C ALA A 139 9.81 -5.77 0.40
N SER A 140 9.43 -5.25 1.59
CA SER A 140 9.85 -5.78 2.88
C SER A 140 9.38 -7.23 3.08
N ALA A 141 8.12 -7.51 2.75
CA ALA A 141 7.56 -8.86 2.82
C ALA A 141 8.23 -9.84 1.84
N GLN A 142 8.58 -9.39 0.63
CA GLN A 142 9.38 -10.18 -0.32
C GLN A 142 10.77 -10.47 0.24
N GLY A 143 11.44 -9.48 0.83
CA GLY A 143 12.75 -9.64 1.45
C GLY A 143 12.72 -10.63 2.62
N ALA A 144 11.64 -10.65 3.39
CA ALA A 144 11.41 -11.59 4.49
C ALA A 144 10.95 -13.00 4.02
N GLY A 145 10.59 -13.17 2.72
CA GLY A 145 10.11 -14.44 2.17
C GLY A 145 8.69 -14.82 2.62
N THR A 146 7.88 -13.84 3.03
CA THR A 146 6.48 -14.05 3.48
C THR A 146 5.46 -13.95 2.35
N THR A 147 5.90 -13.61 1.14
CA THR A 147 5.04 -13.51 -0.04
C THR A 147 5.25 -14.70 -0.96
N GLY A 148 4.13 -15.22 -1.45
CA GLY A 148 4.11 -16.18 -2.56
C GLY A 148 3.58 -15.52 -3.82
N LEU A 149 3.02 -16.34 -4.71
CA LEU A 149 2.61 -15.90 -6.03
C LEU A 149 1.30 -15.06 -5.99
N VAL A 150 0.40 -15.37 -5.04
CA VAL A 150 -0.92 -14.72 -4.99
C VAL A 150 -0.78 -13.28 -4.50
N LEU A 151 -0.12 -13.06 -3.35
CA LEU A 151 0.09 -11.70 -2.86
C LEU A 151 1.05 -10.90 -3.74
N SER A 152 2.04 -11.54 -4.39
CA SER A 152 2.89 -10.85 -5.36
C SER A 152 2.09 -10.27 -6.53
N GLN A 153 1.14 -11.04 -7.07
CA GLN A 153 0.27 -10.56 -8.14
C GLN A 153 -0.72 -9.50 -7.64
N LEU A 154 -1.29 -9.71 -6.45
CA LEU A 154 -2.24 -8.77 -5.85
C LEU A 154 -1.59 -7.40 -5.60
N PHE A 155 -0.42 -7.36 -4.97
CA PHE A 155 0.29 -6.10 -4.70
C PHE A 155 0.79 -5.43 -5.98
N ALA A 156 1.24 -6.20 -6.99
CA ALA A 156 1.59 -5.65 -8.29
C ALA A 156 0.38 -4.94 -8.94
N ARG A 157 -0.81 -5.54 -8.89
CA ARG A 157 -2.06 -4.94 -9.37
C ARG A 157 -2.50 -3.75 -8.53
N ALA A 158 -2.39 -3.79 -7.21
CA ALA A 158 -2.70 -2.67 -6.34
C ALA A 158 -1.80 -1.46 -6.62
N VAL A 159 -0.51 -1.68 -6.80
CA VAL A 159 0.43 -0.62 -7.20
C VAL A 159 0.10 -0.09 -8.59
N HIS A 160 -0.31 -0.94 -9.54
CA HIS A 160 -0.75 -0.52 -10.87
C HIS A 160 -2.02 0.33 -10.79
N ALA A 161 -3.04 -0.10 -10.04
CA ALA A 161 -4.26 0.67 -9.78
C ALA A 161 -3.96 2.06 -9.22
N GLY A 162 -3.08 2.14 -8.22
CA GLY A 162 -2.64 3.41 -7.64
C GLY A 162 -1.89 4.32 -8.64
N LYS A 163 -1.10 3.77 -9.55
CA LYS A 163 -0.45 4.53 -10.64
C LYS A 163 -1.46 5.03 -11.66
N ARG A 164 -2.39 4.18 -12.10
CA ARG A 164 -3.49 4.52 -13.01
C ARG A 164 -4.35 5.63 -12.42
N ALA A 165 -4.78 5.48 -11.16
CA ALA A 165 -5.58 6.49 -10.48
C ALA A 165 -4.93 7.87 -10.53
N ARG A 166 -3.61 7.96 -10.33
CA ARG A 166 -2.86 9.23 -10.38
C ARG A 166 -2.67 9.79 -11.78
N SER A 167 -2.46 8.95 -12.77
CA SER A 167 -2.21 9.39 -14.16
C SER A 167 -3.49 9.66 -14.94
N GLU A 168 -4.55 8.90 -14.70
CA GLU A 168 -5.80 8.94 -15.47
C GLU A 168 -6.87 9.84 -14.83
N THR A 169 -6.72 10.22 -13.54
CA THR A 169 -7.71 11.02 -12.83
C THR A 169 -7.09 12.26 -12.15
N ALA A 170 -7.95 13.10 -11.59
CA ALA A 170 -7.53 14.26 -10.82
C ALA A 170 -7.29 13.94 -9.32
N ILE A 171 -7.33 12.68 -8.88
CA ILE A 171 -7.29 12.29 -7.47
C ILE A 171 -6.04 12.78 -6.73
N SER A 172 -4.90 12.83 -7.40
CA SER A 172 -3.63 13.31 -6.84
C SER A 172 -3.24 14.71 -7.35
N ARG A 173 -4.07 15.35 -8.18
CA ARG A 173 -3.84 16.73 -8.58
C ARG A 173 -4.08 17.62 -7.39
N HIS A 174 -3.12 18.50 -7.10
CA HIS A 174 -3.17 19.40 -5.94
C HIS A 174 -3.33 18.69 -4.59
N THR A 175 -2.73 17.49 -4.45
CA THR A 175 -2.54 16.86 -3.14
C THR A 175 -1.50 17.67 -2.37
N THR A 176 -2.01 18.68 -1.72
CA THR A 176 -1.22 19.51 -0.84
C THR A 176 -1.23 18.82 0.51
N SER A 177 -0.13 18.16 0.92
CA SER A 177 0.08 17.89 2.34
C SER A 177 0.02 19.24 3.07
N MET A 178 -0.24 19.26 4.38
CA MET A 178 -0.23 20.50 5.15
C MET A 178 1.05 21.32 4.87
N SER A 179 2.18 20.63 4.70
CA SER A 179 3.47 21.26 4.35
C SER A 179 3.50 21.87 2.95
N HIS A 180 2.85 21.27 1.95
CA HIS A 180 2.72 21.87 0.62
C HIS A 180 1.69 23.02 0.63
N ALA A 181 0.60 22.90 1.41
CA ALA A 181 -0.35 23.99 1.62
C ALA A 181 0.35 25.19 2.24
N ALA A 182 1.23 24.96 3.22
CA ALA A 182 2.05 25.99 3.82
C ALA A 182 2.92 26.72 2.79
N ALA A 183 3.56 25.98 1.87
CA ALA A 183 4.36 26.58 0.80
C ALA A 183 3.49 27.40 -0.16
N HIS A 184 2.31 26.92 -0.55
CA HIS A 184 1.38 27.66 -1.40
C HIS A 184 0.87 28.93 -0.74
N LEU A 185 0.43 28.86 0.53
CA LEU A 185 -0.03 30.04 1.27
C LEU A 185 1.09 31.07 1.45
N ALA A 186 2.34 30.60 1.64
CA ALA A 186 3.49 31.48 1.70
C ALA A 186 3.71 32.24 0.37
N VAL A 187 3.58 31.55 -0.77
CA VAL A 187 3.64 32.16 -2.11
C VAL A 187 2.48 33.12 -2.34
N ASP A 188 1.27 32.72 -2.01
CA ASP A 188 0.07 33.55 -2.21
C ASP A 188 0.14 34.86 -1.39
N ALA A 189 0.70 34.79 -0.16
CA ALA A 189 0.79 35.94 0.72
C ALA A 189 2.00 36.84 0.46
N TYR A 190 3.15 36.26 0.09
CA TYR A 190 4.41 37.01 -0.08
C TYR A 190 4.69 37.33 -1.54
N GLY A 191 4.30 36.44 -2.47
CA GLY A 191 4.60 36.54 -3.90
C GLY A 191 5.83 35.71 -4.30
N ASP A 192 6.76 36.30 -5.01
CA ASP A 192 7.95 35.62 -5.53
C ASP A 192 8.97 35.31 -4.42
N LEU A 193 9.26 34.03 -4.22
CA LEU A 193 10.17 33.55 -3.16
C LEU A 193 11.67 33.56 -3.57
N ARG A 194 12.04 33.90 -4.80
CA ARG A 194 13.44 33.79 -5.27
C ARG A 194 14.42 34.62 -4.44
N ASP A 195 14.00 35.78 -3.99
CA ASP A 195 14.80 36.68 -3.16
C ASP A 195 14.37 36.72 -1.69
N ALA A 196 13.31 36.01 -1.33
CA ALA A 196 12.81 35.94 0.02
C ALA A 196 13.77 35.15 0.96
N ASN A 197 13.96 35.66 2.15
CA ASN A 197 14.66 34.93 3.22
C ASN A 197 13.64 34.03 3.92
N VAL A 198 13.75 32.74 3.70
CA VAL A 198 12.86 31.72 4.28
C VAL A 198 13.50 31.12 5.53
N LEU A 199 12.80 31.15 6.64
CA LEU A 199 13.20 30.51 7.89
C LEU A 199 12.34 29.29 8.16
N ILE A 200 12.99 28.13 8.34
CA ILE A 200 12.35 26.88 8.77
C ILE A 200 12.68 26.67 10.25
N VAL A 201 11.66 26.64 11.08
CA VAL A 201 11.78 26.40 12.53
C VAL A 201 11.31 24.98 12.84
N GLY A 202 12.28 24.10 13.12
CA GLY A 202 12.09 22.67 13.23
C GLY A 202 12.91 21.92 12.19
N ALA A 203 13.13 20.61 12.43
CA ALA A 203 13.84 19.72 11.50
C ALA A 203 13.28 18.30 11.58
N GLY A 204 11.96 18.18 11.70
CA GLY A 204 11.20 16.95 11.57
C GLY A 204 10.73 16.74 10.13
N GLU A 205 9.99 15.65 9.88
CA GLU A 205 9.47 15.27 8.57
C GLU A 205 8.62 16.39 7.93
N MET A 206 7.74 17.03 8.71
CA MET A 206 6.89 18.12 8.22
C MET A 206 7.71 19.34 7.79
N ALA A 207 8.77 19.68 8.55
CA ALA A 207 9.69 20.75 8.21
C ALA A 207 10.47 20.47 6.92
N GLU A 208 10.90 19.22 6.72
CA GLU A 208 11.60 18.76 5.53
C GLU A 208 10.72 18.87 4.28
N ILE A 209 9.46 18.39 4.38
CA ILE A 209 8.51 18.46 3.26
C ILE A 209 8.18 19.93 2.94
N ALA A 210 7.97 20.79 3.96
CA ALA A 210 7.70 22.21 3.75
C ALA A 210 8.88 22.94 3.10
N ALA A 211 10.11 22.67 3.56
CA ALA A 211 11.33 23.23 2.97
C ALA A 211 11.50 22.80 1.50
N THR A 212 11.24 21.52 1.21
CA THR A 212 11.28 20.99 -0.17
C THR A 212 10.26 21.68 -1.05
N ALA A 213 9.02 21.81 -0.60
CA ALA A 213 7.95 22.47 -1.35
C ALA A 213 8.27 23.95 -1.61
N LEU A 214 8.80 24.68 -0.61
CA LEU A 214 9.23 26.08 -0.78
C LEU A 214 10.38 26.22 -1.78
N TYR A 215 11.36 25.28 -1.74
CA TYR A 215 12.45 25.26 -2.70
C TYR A 215 11.95 25.02 -4.14
N GLU A 216 10.99 24.12 -4.34
CA GLU A 216 10.32 23.86 -5.61
C GLU A 216 9.53 25.09 -6.10
N GLN A 217 8.96 25.88 -5.18
CA GLN A 217 8.29 27.16 -5.47
C GLN A 217 9.26 28.34 -5.71
N GLY A 218 10.54 28.07 -5.72
CA GLY A 218 11.55 29.05 -6.10
C GLY A 218 12.38 29.65 -4.96
N ALA A 219 12.09 29.33 -3.69
CA ALA A 219 12.90 29.79 -2.57
C ALA A 219 14.38 29.30 -2.70
N ARG A 220 15.33 30.24 -2.54
CA ARG A 220 16.77 29.93 -2.68
C ARG A 220 17.56 30.30 -1.43
N ARG A 221 17.02 31.13 -0.55
CA ARG A 221 17.65 31.57 0.70
C ARG A 221 16.91 30.95 1.88
N ILE A 222 17.15 29.65 2.10
CA ILE A 222 16.51 28.89 3.16
C ILE A 222 17.48 28.78 4.34
N THR A 223 17.04 29.19 5.52
CA THR A 223 17.76 29.06 6.78
C THR A 223 16.97 28.12 7.69
N CYS A 224 17.63 27.14 8.28
CA CYS A 224 17.03 26.19 9.20
C CYS A 224 17.47 26.45 10.64
N ILE A 225 16.54 26.38 11.58
CA ILE A 225 16.81 26.46 13.01
C ILE A 225 16.09 25.32 13.73
N ASN A 226 16.78 24.67 14.66
CA ASN A 226 16.18 23.62 15.48
C ASN A 226 16.91 23.54 16.81
N ARG A 227 16.23 23.09 17.87
CA ARG A 227 16.84 22.89 19.20
C ARG A 227 18.07 21.98 19.12
N THR A 228 18.03 20.92 18.31
CA THR A 228 19.19 20.08 17.98
C THR A 228 19.85 20.61 16.72
N TYR A 229 20.97 21.31 16.84
CA TYR A 229 21.70 21.97 15.75
C TYR A 229 22.01 21.00 14.59
N ALA A 230 22.48 19.80 14.89
CA ALA A 230 22.85 18.82 13.87
C ALA A 230 21.67 18.41 12.94
N ARG A 231 20.43 18.43 13.45
CA ARG A 231 19.23 18.17 12.62
C ARG A 231 18.95 19.35 11.69
N ALA A 232 19.07 20.58 12.17
CA ALA A 232 18.92 21.77 11.33
C ALA A 232 19.99 21.82 10.25
N GLU A 233 21.24 21.47 10.59
CA GLU A 233 22.37 21.42 9.64
C GLU A 233 22.11 20.35 8.55
N TRP A 234 21.64 19.17 8.95
CA TRP A 234 21.31 18.10 7.99
C TRP A 234 20.24 18.54 7.00
N LEU A 235 19.18 19.23 7.48
CA LEU A 235 18.11 19.75 6.64
C LEU A 235 18.63 20.87 5.71
N ALA A 236 19.36 21.85 6.24
CA ALA A 236 19.87 22.97 5.48
C ALA A 236 20.81 22.56 4.33
N ARG A 237 21.67 21.55 4.54
CA ARG A 237 22.58 21.02 3.51
C ARG A 237 21.86 20.56 2.23
N ARG A 238 20.62 20.09 2.31
CA ARG A 238 19.85 19.63 1.14
C ARG A 238 19.47 20.76 0.18
N PHE A 239 19.46 21.99 0.66
CA PHE A 239 19.08 23.18 -0.10
C PHE A 239 20.23 24.18 -0.26
N GLU A 240 21.46 23.77 0.08
CA GLU A 240 22.62 24.67 0.16
C GLU A 240 22.33 25.90 1.05
N GLY A 241 21.46 25.69 2.07
CA GLY A 241 20.91 26.73 2.93
C GLY A 241 21.77 27.05 4.15
N GLY A 242 21.37 28.08 4.88
CA GLY A 242 21.99 28.48 6.14
C GLY A 242 21.46 27.66 7.33
N VAL A 243 22.26 27.62 8.40
CA VAL A 243 21.84 27.04 9.68
C VAL A 243 22.19 28.01 10.81
N LEU A 244 21.29 28.16 11.77
CA LEU A 244 21.48 28.96 12.97
C LEU A 244 21.23 28.12 14.22
N ALA A 245 21.96 28.43 15.29
CA ALA A 245 21.71 27.85 16.59
C ALA A 245 20.42 28.43 17.19
N TRP A 246 19.72 27.67 18.04
CA TRP A 246 18.46 28.09 18.67
C TRP A 246 18.57 29.42 19.43
N SER A 247 19.72 29.71 20.01
CA SER A 247 20.00 30.99 20.69
C SER A 247 19.93 32.23 19.78
N HIS A 248 19.98 32.05 18.44
CA HIS A 248 19.91 33.13 17.44
C HIS A 248 18.51 33.23 16.81
N LEU A 249 17.47 32.71 17.47
CA LEU A 249 16.09 32.74 16.95
C LEU A 249 15.65 34.20 16.69
N SER A 250 15.94 35.15 17.56
CA SER A 250 15.54 36.56 17.34
C SER A 250 16.21 37.17 16.10
N GLU A 251 17.46 36.85 15.83
CA GLU A 251 18.19 37.29 14.63
C GLU A 251 17.58 36.65 13.38
N ALA A 252 17.25 35.35 13.47
CA ALA A 252 16.62 34.64 12.37
C ALA A 252 15.24 35.23 12.04
N LEU A 253 14.41 35.53 13.04
CA LEU A 253 13.10 36.18 12.89
C LEU A 253 13.22 37.57 12.25
N ALA A 254 14.23 38.38 12.64
CA ALA A 254 14.46 39.70 12.08
C ALA A 254 14.85 39.65 10.59
N ALA A 255 15.61 38.64 10.17
CA ALA A 255 16.10 38.47 8.80
C ALA A 255 15.04 37.84 7.87
N ALA A 256 14.17 36.99 8.41
CA ALA A 256 13.20 36.22 7.59
C ALA A 256 12.09 37.07 7.01
N ASP A 257 11.65 36.74 5.81
CA ASP A 257 10.47 37.29 5.15
C ASP A 257 9.29 36.30 5.19
N VAL A 258 9.63 35.00 5.14
CA VAL A 258 8.69 33.89 5.32
C VAL A 258 9.22 32.97 6.41
N ILE A 259 8.37 32.59 7.35
CA ILE A 259 8.69 31.66 8.45
C ILE A 259 7.73 30.48 8.35
N VAL A 260 8.25 29.26 8.35
CA VAL A 260 7.45 28.04 8.53
C VAL A 260 7.89 27.34 9.80
N THR A 261 6.94 27.12 10.71
CA THR A 261 7.20 26.43 11.99
C THR A 261 6.61 25.04 11.98
N ALA A 262 7.42 24.07 12.37
CA ALA A 262 7.08 22.65 12.36
C ALA A 262 7.89 21.91 13.46
N THR A 263 7.79 22.38 14.73
CA THR A 263 8.50 21.72 15.81
C THR A 263 7.62 20.71 16.54
N GLY A 264 8.22 19.80 17.29
CA GLY A 264 7.51 18.93 18.23
C GLY A 264 7.51 19.51 19.66
N ALA A 265 7.55 20.81 19.81
CA ALA A 265 7.53 21.43 21.13
C ALA A 265 6.13 21.29 21.77
N PRO A 266 6.02 20.96 23.06
CA PRO A 266 4.73 20.86 23.74
C PRO A 266 4.11 22.21 24.09
N HIS A 267 4.76 23.32 23.73
CA HIS A 267 4.36 24.70 24.06
C HIS A 267 4.84 25.65 22.97
N THR A 268 4.20 26.81 22.89
CA THR A 268 4.55 27.92 22.00
C THR A 268 6.03 28.30 22.12
N VAL A 269 6.69 28.47 20.98
CA VAL A 269 8.12 28.82 20.89
C VAL A 269 8.35 30.23 20.34
N ILE A 270 7.40 30.77 19.56
CA ILE A 270 7.42 32.13 19.02
C ILE A 270 6.28 32.92 19.62
N PHE A 271 6.64 33.89 20.49
CA PHE A 271 5.69 34.75 21.17
C PHE A 271 5.50 36.07 20.42
N ARG A 272 4.35 36.70 20.61
CA ARG A 272 4.01 38.01 20.04
C ARG A 272 5.09 39.07 20.32
N ASP A 273 5.63 39.10 21.57
CA ASP A 273 6.63 40.08 21.95
C ASP A 273 7.97 39.90 21.23
N HIS A 274 8.36 38.66 20.92
CA HIS A 274 9.54 38.37 20.09
C HIS A 274 9.41 38.97 18.71
N VAL A 275 8.23 38.79 18.07
CA VAL A 275 7.96 39.30 16.74
C VAL A 275 7.82 40.83 16.78
N ALA A 276 7.12 41.38 17.74
CA ALA A 276 6.97 42.84 17.89
C ALA A 276 8.33 43.57 18.02
N GLN A 277 9.28 42.99 18.75
CA GLN A 277 10.63 43.55 18.88
C GLN A 277 11.37 43.59 17.55
N VAL A 278 11.29 42.53 16.77
CA VAL A 278 12.02 42.45 15.48
C VAL A 278 11.37 43.29 14.39
N LEU A 279 10.04 43.52 14.42
CA LEU A 279 9.33 44.33 13.42
C LEU A 279 9.90 45.77 13.31
N SER A 280 10.34 46.37 14.40
CA SER A 280 10.93 47.69 14.40
C SER A 280 12.21 47.79 13.58
N SER A 281 12.96 46.72 13.45
CA SER A 281 14.21 46.66 12.67
C SER A 281 13.98 46.25 11.20
N ARG A 282 12.75 45.86 10.78
CA ARG A 282 12.45 45.35 9.45
C ARG A 282 12.11 46.42 8.41
N ALA A 283 12.09 47.72 8.79
CA ALA A 283 11.81 48.83 7.90
C ALA A 283 10.50 48.68 7.07
N GLY A 284 9.47 48.09 7.66
CA GLY A 284 8.14 47.89 7.01
C GLY A 284 8.06 46.68 6.04
N ARG A 285 9.09 45.85 5.96
CA ARG A 285 9.01 44.60 5.16
C ARG A 285 7.94 43.65 5.74
N PRO A 286 7.04 43.09 4.90
CA PRO A 286 6.04 42.13 5.36
C PRO A 286 6.66 40.88 5.95
N LEU A 287 5.96 40.23 6.88
CA LEU A 287 6.34 38.97 7.48
C LEU A 287 5.20 37.99 7.35
N VAL A 288 5.45 36.90 6.65
CA VAL A 288 4.49 35.79 6.53
C VAL A 288 4.95 34.66 7.46
N ILE A 289 4.07 34.22 8.34
CA ILE A 289 4.32 33.09 9.25
C ILE A 289 3.30 32.00 8.97
N VAL A 290 3.76 30.77 8.78
CA VAL A 290 2.91 29.60 8.58
C VAL A 290 3.22 28.57 9.64
N ASP A 291 2.29 28.35 10.56
CA ASP A 291 2.45 27.42 11.68
C ASP A 291 1.76 26.08 11.36
N ILE A 292 2.59 25.06 11.09
CA ILE A 292 2.14 23.70 10.82
C ILE A 292 2.40 22.75 12.00
N ALA A 293 2.76 23.30 13.15
CA ALA A 293 3.02 22.51 14.36
C ALA A 293 1.72 22.17 15.11
N LEU A 294 1.74 21.00 15.76
CA LEU A 294 0.69 20.60 16.69
C LEU A 294 1.36 19.99 17.96
N PRO A 295 1.26 20.65 19.13
CA PRO A 295 0.62 21.93 19.41
C PRO A 295 1.25 23.12 18.67
N ARG A 296 0.54 24.26 18.62
CA ARG A 296 0.99 25.47 17.91
C ARG A 296 2.34 25.97 18.43
N ASP A 297 3.23 26.27 17.50
CA ASP A 297 4.55 26.89 17.79
C ASP A 297 4.44 28.41 17.96
N VAL A 298 3.43 29.07 17.35
CA VAL A 298 3.29 30.52 17.30
C VAL A 298 2.08 30.98 18.12
N GLU A 299 2.29 32.01 18.94
CA GLU A 299 1.21 32.65 19.71
C GLU A 299 0.21 33.33 18.75
N PRO A 300 -1.10 33.02 18.82
CA PRO A 300 -2.11 33.56 17.88
C PRO A 300 -2.15 35.10 17.80
N ALA A 301 -1.92 35.79 18.94
CA ALA A 301 -1.86 37.25 18.97
C ALA A 301 -0.72 37.87 18.13
N THR A 302 0.20 37.05 17.61
CA THR A 302 1.23 37.49 16.66
C THR A 302 0.61 37.94 15.31
N GLY A 303 -0.49 37.33 14.90
CA GLY A 303 -1.21 37.72 13.70
C GLY A 303 -1.87 39.11 13.75
N ASP A 304 -2.06 39.67 14.95
CA ASP A 304 -2.62 41.02 15.16
C ASP A 304 -1.58 42.14 14.94
N LEU A 305 -0.31 41.77 14.76
CA LEU A 305 0.75 42.75 14.58
C LEU A 305 0.74 43.34 13.16
N PRO A 306 0.91 44.68 13.00
CA PRO A 306 0.93 45.33 11.70
C PRO A 306 2.05 44.74 10.80
N GLY A 307 1.70 44.37 9.57
CA GLY A 307 2.64 43.80 8.60
C GLY A 307 3.01 42.31 8.82
N VAL A 308 2.32 41.63 9.73
CA VAL A 308 2.41 40.19 9.94
C VAL A 308 1.16 39.52 9.35
N THR A 309 1.36 38.47 8.58
CA THR A 309 0.32 37.54 8.15
C THR A 309 0.63 36.18 8.78
N LEU A 310 -0.26 35.71 9.66
CA LEU A 310 -0.12 34.41 10.32
C LEU A 310 -1.16 33.46 9.75
N TYR A 311 -0.70 32.30 9.27
CA TYR A 311 -1.56 31.16 8.92
C TYR A 311 -1.33 30.05 9.93
N ASP A 312 -2.40 29.56 10.52
CA ASP A 312 -2.39 28.44 11.43
C ASP A 312 -2.97 27.17 10.77
N MET A 313 -3.03 26.06 11.52
CA MET A 313 -3.54 24.78 11.07
C MET A 313 -4.98 24.83 10.53
N ASP A 314 -5.84 25.71 11.09
CA ASP A 314 -7.24 25.80 10.67
C ASP A 314 -7.35 26.43 9.28
N GLN A 315 -6.59 27.49 9.01
CA GLN A 315 -6.52 28.16 7.71
C GLN A 315 -5.82 27.29 6.66
N LEU A 316 -4.82 26.50 7.06
CA LEU A 316 -4.20 25.49 6.20
C LEU A 316 -5.20 24.41 5.82
N GLN A 317 -6.03 23.96 6.77
CA GLN A 317 -7.08 22.97 6.51
C GLN A 317 -8.12 23.51 5.52
N GLU A 318 -8.55 24.77 5.64
CA GLU A 318 -9.45 25.42 4.68
C GLU A 318 -8.86 25.45 3.25
N ALA A 319 -7.57 25.77 3.11
CA ALA A 319 -6.87 25.75 1.83
C ALA A 319 -6.78 24.32 1.23
N VAL A 320 -6.57 23.31 2.08
CA VAL A 320 -6.61 21.89 1.68
C VAL A 320 -8.02 21.48 1.28
N ASP A 321 -9.06 21.92 2.00
CA ASP A 321 -10.45 21.57 1.76
C ASP A 321 -11.02 22.19 0.48
N ALA A 322 -10.56 23.35 0.06
CA ALA A 322 -10.92 23.95 -1.24
C ALA A 322 -10.58 23.00 -2.41
N ASN A 323 -9.47 22.28 -2.33
CA ASN A 323 -9.04 21.27 -3.30
C ASN A 323 -9.76 19.92 -3.12
N LEU A 324 -10.39 19.69 -1.97
CA LEU A 324 -11.07 18.42 -1.65
C LEU A 324 -12.27 18.18 -2.58
N THR A 325 -12.98 19.23 -2.98
CA THR A 325 -14.14 19.11 -3.86
C THR A 325 -13.76 18.53 -5.23
N GLN A 326 -12.65 18.96 -5.81
CA GLN A 326 -12.19 18.42 -7.11
C GLN A 326 -11.73 16.96 -6.96
N ARG A 327 -11.05 16.63 -5.87
CA ARG A 327 -10.64 15.24 -5.58
C ARG A 327 -11.83 14.34 -5.33
N LYS A 328 -12.84 14.79 -4.58
CA LYS A 328 -14.10 14.06 -4.41
C LYS A 328 -14.80 13.77 -5.73
N ALA A 329 -14.77 14.71 -6.68
CA ALA A 329 -15.30 14.50 -8.02
C ALA A 329 -14.55 13.43 -8.84
N ALA A 330 -13.28 13.16 -8.53
CA ALA A 330 -12.48 12.11 -9.16
C ALA A 330 -12.72 10.71 -8.57
N VAL A 331 -13.30 10.59 -7.37
CA VAL A 331 -13.53 9.30 -6.68
C VAL A 331 -14.26 8.29 -7.56
N PRO A 332 -15.38 8.62 -8.27
CA PRO A 332 -16.07 7.65 -9.10
C PRO A 332 -15.20 7.07 -10.23
N GLN A 333 -14.28 7.87 -10.79
CA GLN A 333 -13.35 7.40 -11.83
C GLN A 333 -12.30 6.45 -11.24
N VAL A 334 -11.79 6.74 -10.05
CA VAL A 334 -10.85 5.85 -9.35
C VAL A 334 -11.53 4.52 -8.97
N GLU A 335 -12.79 4.55 -8.55
CA GLU A 335 -13.57 3.34 -8.26
C GLU A 335 -13.76 2.43 -9.48
N VAL A 336 -13.85 3.01 -10.68
CA VAL A 336 -13.87 2.22 -11.94
C VAL A 336 -12.53 1.52 -12.12
N ILE A 337 -11.41 2.24 -11.95
CA ILE A 337 -10.05 1.67 -12.07
C ILE A 337 -9.85 0.53 -11.07
N VAL A 338 -10.27 0.72 -9.81
CA VAL A 338 -10.18 -0.32 -8.76
C VAL A 338 -10.93 -1.59 -9.19
N ARG A 339 -12.17 -1.43 -9.69
CA ARG A 339 -12.98 -2.58 -10.15
C ARG A 339 -12.37 -3.30 -11.36
N GLU A 340 -11.80 -2.56 -12.30
CA GLU A 340 -11.11 -3.13 -13.47
C GLU A 340 -9.90 -3.96 -13.03
N GLU A 341 -9.02 -3.40 -12.19
CA GLU A 341 -7.82 -4.09 -11.72
C GLU A 341 -8.15 -5.29 -10.81
N ALA A 342 -9.18 -5.17 -9.97
CA ALA A 342 -9.69 -6.29 -9.17
C ALA A 342 -10.24 -7.40 -10.08
N GLY A 343 -11.03 -7.05 -11.11
CA GLY A 343 -11.53 -7.99 -12.09
C GLY A 343 -10.42 -8.75 -12.83
N GLU A 344 -9.37 -8.04 -13.27
CA GLU A 344 -8.21 -8.67 -13.90
C GLU A 344 -7.44 -9.58 -12.94
N PHE A 345 -7.33 -9.20 -11.68
CA PHE A 345 -6.72 -10.05 -10.64
C PHE A 345 -7.53 -11.34 -10.45
N PHE A 346 -8.86 -11.26 -10.32
CA PHE A 346 -9.70 -12.44 -10.14
C PHE A 346 -9.74 -13.33 -11.39
N CYS A 347 -9.73 -12.77 -12.60
CA CYS A 347 -9.57 -13.53 -13.82
C CYS A 347 -8.25 -14.32 -13.83
N TRP A 348 -7.15 -13.70 -13.41
CA TRP A 348 -5.87 -14.38 -13.28
C TRP A 348 -5.91 -15.49 -12.22
N LEU A 349 -6.50 -15.19 -11.03
CA LEU A 349 -6.60 -16.15 -9.93
C LEU A 349 -7.43 -17.37 -10.29
N ALA A 350 -8.59 -17.15 -10.95
CA ALA A 350 -9.45 -18.23 -11.47
C ALA A 350 -8.72 -19.09 -12.51
N GLY A 351 -7.96 -18.47 -13.41
CA GLY A 351 -7.11 -19.18 -14.37
C GLY A 351 -6.11 -20.14 -13.70
N ARG A 352 -5.60 -19.76 -12.53
CA ARG A 352 -4.67 -20.63 -11.77
C ARG A 352 -5.34 -21.83 -11.13
N GLN A 353 -6.58 -21.71 -10.68
CA GLN A 353 -7.31 -22.82 -10.04
C GLN A 353 -7.53 -24.00 -10.97
N VAL A 354 -7.58 -23.76 -12.26
CA VAL A 354 -7.77 -24.82 -13.27
C VAL A 354 -6.46 -25.44 -13.77
N VAL A 355 -5.30 -24.85 -13.47
CA VAL A 355 -4.00 -25.36 -13.92
C VAL A 355 -3.70 -26.79 -13.45
N PRO A 356 -3.95 -27.17 -12.18
CA PRO A 356 -3.70 -28.55 -11.72
C PRO A 356 -4.48 -29.59 -12.55
N VAL A 357 -5.75 -29.30 -12.85
CA VAL A 357 -6.60 -30.19 -13.65
C VAL A 357 -6.07 -30.33 -15.09
N LEU A 358 -5.59 -29.24 -15.69
CA LEU A 358 -4.96 -29.29 -17.02
C LEU A 358 -3.65 -30.11 -17.01
N VAL A 359 -2.86 -30.01 -15.96
CA VAL A 359 -1.62 -30.80 -15.80
C VAL A 359 -1.95 -32.30 -15.67
N ASP A 360 -2.94 -32.63 -14.82
CA ASP A 360 -3.34 -34.03 -14.62
C ASP A 360 -3.97 -34.63 -15.88
N LEU A 361 -4.83 -33.86 -16.57
CA LEU A 361 -5.39 -34.25 -17.86
C LEU A 361 -4.29 -34.55 -18.89
N ARG A 362 -3.32 -33.63 -19.01
CA ARG A 362 -2.20 -33.78 -19.92
C ARG A 362 -1.38 -35.02 -19.59
N ARG A 363 -1.01 -35.20 -18.31
CA ARG A 363 -0.25 -36.36 -17.84
C ARG A 363 -0.95 -37.68 -18.18
N LYS A 364 -2.26 -37.75 -17.94
CA LYS A 364 -3.06 -38.95 -18.26
C LYS A 364 -3.09 -39.25 -19.73
N VAL A 365 -3.39 -38.27 -20.58
CA VAL A 365 -3.46 -38.43 -22.02
C VAL A 365 -2.08 -38.78 -22.59
N GLU A 366 -0.99 -38.15 -22.14
CA GLU A 366 0.37 -38.52 -22.57
C GLU A 366 0.77 -39.93 -22.16
N ALA A 367 0.37 -40.39 -20.97
CA ALA A 367 0.61 -41.78 -20.54
C ALA A 367 -0.16 -42.80 -21.40
N MET A 368 -1.44 -42.53 -21.71
CA MET A 368 -2.23 -43.37 -22.59
C MET A 368 -1.62 -43.41 -24.00
N ALA A 369 -1.29 -42.27 -24.56
CA ALA A 369 -0.70 -42.16 -25.90
C ALA A 369 0.66 -42.89 -25.98
N LYS A 370 1.48 -42.84 -24.92
CA LYS A 370 2.74 -43.58 -24.83
C LYS A 370 2.50 -45.10 -24.83
N ALA A 371 1.55 -45.57 -24.01
CA ALA A 371 1.22 -46.99 -23.94
C ALA A 371 0.76 -47.55 -25.30
N GLU A 372 -0.06 -46.80 -26.04
CA GLU A 372 -0.53 -47.17 -27.39
C GLU A 372 0.62 -47.11 -28.41
N LEU A 373 1.52 -46.13 -28.34
CA LEU A 373 2.71 -46.05 -29.15
C LEU A 373 3.61 -47.27 -28.95
N ASP A 374 3.90 -47.61 -27.69
CA ASP A 374 4.75 -48.74 -27.32
C ASP A 374 4.11 -50.10 -27.80
N SER A 375 2.79 -50.20 -27.73
CA SER A 375 2.04 -51.33 -28.27
C SER A 375 2.12 -51.44 -29.81
N ALA A 376 1.93 -50.31 -30.49
CA ALA A 376 1.99 -50.26 -31.96
C ALA A 376 3.40 -50.59 -32.48
N LEU A 377 4.43 -50.09 -31.84
CA LEU A 377 5.83 -50.40 -32.17
C LEU A 377 6.18 -51.89 -32.01
N ARG A 378 5.64 -52.52 -30.96
CA ARG A 378 5.80 -53.96 -30.74
C ARG A 378 5.08 -54.79 -31.84
N LEU A 379 3.91 -54.36 -32.34
CA LEU A 379 3.17 -55.04 -33.36
C LEU A 379 3.82 -54.93 -34.76
N LEU A 380 4.53 -53.83 -34.99
CA LEU A 380 5.19 -53.59 -36.28
C LEU A 380 6.45 -54.41 -36.50
N ASP A 381 6.98 -55.04 -35.44
CA ASP A 381 8.26 -55.76 -35.44
C ASP A 381 9.36 -55.05 -36.27
N SER A 382 9.32 -53.73 -36.24
CA SER A 382 10.13 -52.87 -37.10
C SER A 382 11.25 -52.23 -36.33
N SER A 383 12.47 -52.55 -36.69
CA SER A 383 13.68 -51.89 -36.19
C SER A 383 14.09 -50.68 -37.05
N ASP A 384 13.18 -50.18 -37.91
CA ASP A 384 13.45 -48.98 -38.71
C ASP A 384 13.27 -47.67 -37.86
N PRO A 385 14.34 -46.94 -37.61
CA PRO A 385 14.31 -45.70 -36.82
C PRO A 385 13.41 -44.60 -37.41
N ARG A 386 13.17 -44.61 -38.72
CA ARG A 386 12.32 -43.63 -39.38
C ARG A 386 10.85 -43.87 -39.05
N THR A 387 10.44 -45.14 -39.01
CA THR A 387 9.08 -45.56 -38.66
C THR A 387 8.80 -45.19 -37.19
N GLU A 388 9.72 -45.50 -36.28
CA GLU A 388 9.62 -45.11 -34.86
C GLU A 388 9.50 -43.59 -34.69
N GLN A 389 10.35 -42.82 -35.36
CA GLN A 389 10.30 -41.34 -35.33
C GLN A 389 8.96 -40.80 -35.89
N ALA A 390 8.48 -41.36 -36.98
CA ALA A 390 7.21 -40.92 -37.58
C ALA A 390 6.02 -41.20 -36.66
N MET A 391 5.96 -42.39 -36.03
CA MET A 391 4.92 -42.77 -35.08
C MET A 391 4.95 -41.91 -33.82
N THR A 392 6.13 -41.67 -33.27
CA THR A 392 6.34 -40.79 -32.13
C THR A 392 5.87 -39.37 -32.44
N LEU A 393 6.24 -38.82 -33.60
CA LEU A 393 5.84 -37.49 -34.04
C LEU A 393 4.32 -37.40 -34.23
N LEU A 394 3.71 -38.41 -34.84
CA LEU A 394 2.26 -38.49 -35.04
C LEU A 394 1.53 -38.47 -33.68
N THR A 395 1.97 -39.32 -32.72
CA THR A 395 1.39 -39.41 -31.40
C THR A 395 1.46 -38.08 -30.66
N HIS A 396 2.63 -37.44 -30.63
CA HIS A 396 2.76 -36.12 -30.03
C HIS A 396 1.87 -35.05 -30.68
N ARG A 397 1.75 -35.05 -32.01
CA ARG A 397 0.89 -34.10 -32.72
C ARG A 397 -0.58 -34.32 -32.40
N LEU A 398 -1.02 -35.57 -32.32
CA LEU A 398 -2.40 -35.91 -31.96
C LEU A 398 -2.75 -35.46 -30.56
N VAL A 399 -1.90 -35.79 -29.54
CA VAL A 399 -2.10 -35.37 -28.17
C VAL A 399 -2.18 -33.85 -28.08
N ARG A 400 -1.24 -33.14 -28.72
CA ARG A 400 -1.23 -31.67 -28.72
C ARG A 400 -2.50 -31.07 -29.34
N LYS A 401 -2.99 -31.60 -30.43
CA LYS A 401 -4.21 -31.12 -31.08
C LYS A 401 -5.46 -31.44 -30.27
N LEU A 402 -5.56 -32.62 -29.67
CA LEU A 402 -6.69 -33.01 -28.82
C LEU A 402 -6.79 -32.16 -27.54
N LEU A 403 -5.66 -31.83 -26.94
CA LEU A 403 -5.65 -31.07 -25.69
C LEU A 403 -5.73 -29.54 -25.88
N HIS A 404 -5.56 -29.05 -27.11
CA HIS A 404 -5.52 -27.61 -27.38
C HIS A 404 -6.87 -26.93 -27.05
N GLU A 405 -7.97 -27.38 -27.67
CA GLU A 405 -9.29 -26.80 -27.46
C GLU A 405 -9.77 -26.88 -25.99
N PRO A 406 -9.71 -28.04 -25.31
CA PRO A 406 -10.07 -28.12 -23.89
C PRO A 406 -9.25 -27.18 -23.01
N THR A 407 -7.95 -27.03 -23.29
CA THR A 407 -7.07 -26.13 -22.53
C THR A 407 -7.47 -24.66 -22.70
N VAL A 408 -7.73 -24.25 -23.94
CA VAL A 408 -8.13 -22.87 -24.25
C VAL A 408 -9.49 -22.57 -23.63
N ARG A 409 -10.48 -23.46 -23.86
CA ARG A 409 -11.85 -23.27 -23.32
C ARG A 409 -11.87 -23.23 -21.80
N LEU A 410 -11.18 -24.17 -21.14
CA LEU A 410 -11.15 -24.17 -19.66
C LEU A 410 -10.55 -22.87 -19.10
N LYS A 411 -9.49 -22.35 -19.72
CA LYS A 411 -8.92 -21.05 -19.30
C LYS A 411 -9.89 -19.89 -19.55
N THR A 412 -10.59 -19.89 -20.66
CA THR A 412 -11.59 -18.86 -20.99
C THR A 412 -12.77 -18.92 -19.99
N GLU A 413 -13.29 -20.13 -19.73
CA GLU A 413 -14.40 -20.30 -18.79
C GLU A 413 -13.97 -20.02 -17.34
N ALA A 414 -12.70 -20.26 -16.99
CA ALA A 414 -12.17 -19.85 -15.71
C ALA A 414 -12.19 -18.31 -15.55
N ALA A 415 -11.82 -17.58 -16.60
CA ALA A 415 -11.90 -16.12 -16.61
C ALA A 415 -13.35 -15.61 -16.51
N ASN A 416 -14.33 -16.38 -17.02
CA ASN A 416 -15.76 -16.07 -16.95
C ASN A 416 -16.43 -16.51 -15.63
N GLY A 417 -15.66 -17.03 -14.64
CA GLY A 417 -16.18 -17.49 -13.35
C GLY A 417 -16.66 -18.95 -13.33
N ASN A 418 -16.70 -19.65 -14.45
CA ASN A 418 -17.19 -21.02 -14.56
C ASN A 418 -16.07 -22.08 -14.42
N GLY A 419 -14.85 -21.66 -14.10
CA GLY A 419 -13.66 -22.52 -14.12
C GLY A 419 -13.75 -23.78 -13.25
N ILE A 420 -14.34 -23.65 -12.05
CA ILE A 420 -14.52 -24.77 -11.11
C ILE A 420 -15.45 -25.82 -11.71
N VAL A 421 -16.59 -25.42 -12.25
CA VAL A 421 -17.58 -26.34 -12.84
C VAL A 421 -16.98 -27.16 -13.98
N TYR A 422 -16.26 -26.49 -14.88
CA TYR A 422 -15.60 -27.18 -16.01
C TYR A 422 -14.39 -28.01 -15.54
N ALA A 423 -13.67 -27.60 -14.53
CA ALA A 423 -12.57 -28.36 -13.95
C ALA A 423 -13.09 -29.66 -13.30
N ASP A 424 -14.17 -29.59 -12.55
CA ASP A 424 -14.80 -30.76 -11.93
C ASP A 424 -15.38 -31.71 -12.98
N ALA A 425 -16.05 -31.18 -14.01
CA ALA A 425 -16.51 -31.98 -15.15
C ALA A 425 -15.34 -32.72 -15.82
N LEU A 426 -14.20 -32.06 -16.06
CA LEU A 426 -13.03 -32.72 -16.64
C LEU A 426 -12.44 -33.80 -15.69
N ARG A 427 -12.43 -33.55 -14.34
CA ARG A 427 -12.01 -34.56 -13.37
C ARG A 427 -12.88 -35.83 -13.47
N GLU A 428 -14.18 -35.64 -13.54
CA GLU A 428 -15.14 -36.74 -13.62
C GLU A 428 -15.05 -37.46 -14.96
N LEU A 429 -15.15 -36.76 -16.09
CA LEU A 429 -15.15 -37.34 -17.44
C LEU A 429 -13.87 -38.09 -17.78
N PHE A 430 -12.74 -37.59 -17.31
CA PHE A 430 -11.43 -38.20 -17.54
C PHE A 430 -10.94 -39.04 -16.35
N ALA A 431 -11.74 -39.23 -15.30
CA ALA A 431 -11.37 -39.94 -14.09
C ALA A 431 -9.94 -39.54 -13.61
N LEU A 432 -9.71 -38.21 -13.43
CA LEU A 432 -8.43 -37.68 -12.96
C LEU A 432 -8.35 -37.89 -11.46
N ASN A 433 -7.31 -38.54 -10.97
CA ASN A 433 -7.15 -38.89 -9.55
C ASN A 433 -6.92 -37.64 -8.70
N GLY A 434 -7.83 -37.42 -7.74
CA GLY A 434 -7.62 -36.89 -6.42
C GLY A 434 -6.90 -35.54 -6.27
N GLY A 435 -7.60 -34.42 -6.50
CA GLY A 435 -7.47 -33.23 -5.68
C GLY A 435 -8.75 -33.13 -4.85
N GLU A 436 -8.67 -32.67 -3.62
CA GLU A 436 -9.84 -32.35 -2.80
C GLU A 436 -10.84 -31.54 -3.61
N ARG A 437 -12.15 -31.90 -3.50
CA ARG A 437 -13.22 -31.13 -4.15
C ARG A 437 -13.09 -29.68 -3.67
N LEU A 438 -12.88 -28.77 -4.59
CA LEU A 438 -12.97 -27.33 -4.31
C LEU A 438 -14.44 -27.07 -3.97
N THR A 439 -14.74 -26.93 -2.68
CA THR A 439 -16.08 -26.63 -2.19
C THR A 439 -16.43 -25.18 -2.59
N GLY A 440 -17.00 -25.02 -3.78
CA GLY A 440 -17.78 -23.86 -4.15
C GLY A 440 -19.21 -24.08 -3.67
N SER A 441 -19.72 -23.19 -2.84
CA SER A 441 -21.12 -23.15 -2.45
C SER A 441 -22.00 -23.09 -3.71
N THR A 442 -22.72 -24.17 -3.96
CA THR A 442 -23.75 -24.28 -5.00
C THR A 442 -24.94 -23.40 -4.60
N PRO A 443 -25.41 -22.46 -5.42
CA PRO A 443 -26.78 -21.99 -5.28
C PRO A 443 -27.73 -23.12 -5.66
N GLY A 444 -28.58 -23.54 -4.71
CA GLY A 444 -29.60 -24.56 -4.96
C GLY A 444 -30.49 -24.17 -6.13
N GLY A 445 -30.55 -25.01 -7.09
CA GLY A 445 -31.52 -25.03 -8.17
C GLY A 445 -32.00 -26.46 -8.35
N ASP A 446 -33.22 -26.71 -7.85
CA ASP A 446 -34.00 -27.90 -8.14
C ASP A 446 -34.11 -28.11 -9.66
N PHE A 447 -33.58 -29.21 -10.14
CA PHE A 447 -33.99 -29.80 -11.39
C PHE A 447 -34.56 -31.19 -11.12
N ASP A 448 -35.86 -31.20 -10.73
CA ASP A 448 -36.71 -32.34 -10.95
C ASP A 448 -37.34 -32.23 -12.36
N ALA A 449 -37.31 -33.36 -13.06
CA ALA A 449 -38.18 -33.84 -14.15
C ALA A 449 -38.07 -33.13 -15.55
N VAL A 450 -37.44 -33.71 -16.52
CA VAL A 450 -38.01 -34.57 -17.58
C VAL A 450 -36.90 -35.34 -18.31
#